data_5715a0338d160414c52b449d4d0b3d44
#
_entry.id   5715a0338d160414c52b449d4d0b3d44
#
_cell.length_a   1.000
_cell.length_b   1.000
_cell.length_c   1.000
_cell.angle_alpha   90.00
_cell.angle_beta   90.00
_cell.angle_gamma   90.00
#
_symmetry.space_group_name_H-M   'P 1'
#
loop_
_entity.id
_entity.type
_entity.pdbx_description
1 polymer ?
#
loop_
_entity_poly.entity_id
_entity_poly.type
_entity_poly.pdbx_seq_one_letter_code
_entity_poly.pdbx_strand_id
1 'polypeptide(L)'
;LDQDGKQAKPDIFDLEDMSPDRAGRLAARSALFLLKLSSPDPESRLVAVKKSGTPPYNAEALPFLEDMAENDPGEKIQFTAKESLLLIRLGTDVPLGQAEERWAAAGQLAEMNSLRALPVLEEMLRDNEFEKHGQAARRQCEAAVATLATHQSFVNWVGYVFQGLSLGSILIIMALGLAITFGLMGVINMAHGELMM
;
A
#
# COMPACT_ATOMS: atom_id res chain seq x y z
N LEU A 1 -28.12 33.02 1.20
CA LEU A 1 -29.24 33.38 0.33
C LEU A 1 -28.98 34.80 -0.15
N ASP A 2 -28.98 35.01 -1.44
CA ASP A 2 -28.92 36.32 -2.09
C ASP A 2 -30.19 37.09 -1.79
N GLN A 3 -30.16 38.42 -1.95
CA GLN A 3 -31.32 39.31 -1.64
C GLN A 3 -32.63 38.91 -2.35
N ASP A 4 -32.54 38.05 -3.37
CA ASP A 4 -33.64 37.47 -4.12
C ASP A 4 -34.03 36.02 -3.69
N GLY A 5 -33.52 35.51 -2.56
CA GLY A 5 -33.88 34.20 -2.00
C GLY A 5 -33.35 33.01 -2.79
N LYS A 6 -32.48 33.23 -3.80
CA LYS A 6 -31.78 32.15 -4.50
C LYS A 6 -30.54 31.73 -3.73
N GLN A 7 -30.28 30.42 -3.70
CA GLN A 7 -28.99 29.92 -3.22
C GLN A 7 -27.89 30.59 -4.05
N ALA A 8 -27.08 31.44 -3.42
CA ALA A 8 -25.88 31.94 -4.03
C ALA A 8 -25.02 30.73 -4.40
N LYS A 9 -24.94 30.41 -5.69
CA LYS A 9 -23.88 29.55 -6.18
C LYS A 9 -22.58 30.28 -5.88
N PRO A 10 -21.65 29.69 -5.14
CA PRO A 10 -20.31 30.24 -5.05
C PRO A 10 -19.83 30.42 -6.50
N ASP A 11 -19.44 31.63 -6.85
CA ASP A 11 -18.92 31.93 -8.18
C ASP A 11 -17.66 31.08 -8.36
N ILE A 12 -17.81 29.99 -9.10
CA ILE A 12 -16.73 29.05 -9.40
C ILE A 12 -15.61 29.78 -10.20
N PHE A 13 -15.95 30.91 -10.82
CA PHE A 13 -15.01 31.73 -11.60
C PHE A 13 -13.94 32.43 -10.73
N ASP A 14 -14.23 32.78 -9.49
CA ASP A 14 -13.23 33.38 -8.58
C ASP A 14 -12.18 32.37 -8.10
N LEU A 15 -12.44 31.06 -8.24
CA LEU A 15 -11.47 30.01 -7.89
C LEU A 15 -10.51 29.68 -9.05
N GLU A 16 -10.89 29.96 -10.29
CA GLU A 16 -10.02 29.73 -11.45
C GLU A 16 -8.93 30.81 -11.61
N ASP A 17 -9.18 32.04 -11.18
CA ASP A 17 -8.20 33.15 -11.22
C ASP A 17 -7.19 33.10 -10.06
N MET A 18 -7.46 32.33 -9.02
CA MET A 18 -6.47 32.02 -7.98
C MET A 18 -5.57 30.89 -8.49
N SER A 19 -4.51 31.21 -9.23
CA SER A 19 -3.39 30.28 -9.36
C SER A 19 -2.79 30.09 -7.96
N PRO A 20 -3.16 29.03 -7.23
CA PRO A 20 -2.74 28.93 -5.83
C PRO A 20 -1.23 28.75 -5.81
N ASP A 21 -0.58 29.59 -5.01
CA ASP A 21 0.81 29.43 -4.65
C ASP A 21 1.08 27.97 -4.23
N ARG A 22 2.31 27.53 -4.31
CA ARG A 22 2.70 26.16 -3.92
C ARG A 22 2.16 25.79 -2.54
N ALA A 23 2.17 26.72 -1.60
CA ALA A 23 1.62 26.56 -0.25
C ALA A 23 0.10 26.34 -0.26
N GLY A 24 -0.64 27.12 -1.05
CA GLY A 24 -2.08 26.99 -1.20
C GLY A 24 -2.49 25.67 -1.83
N ARG A 25 -1.73 25.18 -2.82
CA ARG A 25 -1.98 23.84 -3.41
C ARG A 25 -1.73 22.70 -2.41
N LEU A 26 -0.73 22.83 -1.56
CA LEU A 26 -0.46 21.84 -0.51
C LEU A 26 -1.56 21.86 0.54
N ALA A 27 -1.98 23.03 1.01
CA ALA A 27 -3.08 23.18 1.97
C ALA A 27 -4.41 22.62 1.42
N ALA A 28 -4.74 22.92 0.17
CA ALA A 28 -5.93 22.38 -0.49
C ALA A 28 -5.88 20.84 -0.61
N ARG A 29 -4.72 20.27 -0.92
CA ARG A 29 -4.53 18.81 -0.97
C ARG A 29 -4.69 18.17 0.41
N SER A 30 -4.15 18.80 1.45
CA SER A 30 -4.30 18.34 2.84
C SER A 30 -5.77 18.37 3.26
N ALA A 31 -6.47 19.47 3.02
CA ALA A 31 -7.89 19.60 3.31
C ALA A 31 -8.77 18.59 2.57
N LEU A 32 -8.55 18.41 1.27
CA LEU A 32 -9.26 17.41 0.46
C LEU A 32 -8.98 15.99 0.95
N PHE A 33 -7.78 15.74 1.43
CA PHE A 33 -7.39 14.46 1.98
C PHE A 33 -8.15 14.17 3.29
N LEU A 34 -8.20 15.13 4.22
CA LEU A 34 -8.96 15.01 5.47
C LEU A 34 -10.47 14.81 5.21
N LEU A 35 -11.03 15.52 4.21
CA LEU A 35 -12.42 15.31 3.79
C LEU A 35 -12.67 13.88 3.26
N LYS A 36 -11.70 13.26 2.62
CA LYS A 36 -11.83 11.87 2.16
C LYS A 36 -11.79 10.86 3.31
N LEU A 37 -11.09 11.16 4.40
CA LEU A 37 -11.13 10.34 5.60
C LEU A 37 -12.52 10.33 6.24
N SER A 38 -13.25 11.45 6.17
CA SER A 38 -14.62 11.59 6.68
C SER A 38 -15.71 11.25 5.66
N SER A 39 -15.36 10.65 4.51
CA SER A 39 -16.32 10.29 3.46
C SER A 39 -17.33 9.26 3.96
N PRO A 40 -18.62 9.37 3.60
CA PRO A 40 -19.61 8.33 3.88
C PRO A 40 -19.33 7.02 3.13
N ASP A 41 -18.64 7.08 2.01
CA ASP A 41 -18.28 5.93 1.19
C ASP A 41 -17.08 5.17 1.80
N PRO A 42 -17.24 3.89 2.18
CA PRO A 42 -16.18 3.09 2.82
C PRO A 42 -14.98 2.84 1.90
N GLU A 43 -15.17 2.76 0.58
CA GLU A 43 -14.04 2.57 -0.35
C GLU A 43 -13.17 3.81 -0.40
N SER A 44 -13.80 4.99 -0.48
CA SER A 44 -13.09 6.27 -0.44
C SER A 44 -12.32 6.46 0.87
N ARG A 45 -12.91 6.09 2.02
CA ARG A 45 -12.23 6.11 3.32
C ARG A 45 -11.04 5.16 3.35
N LEU A 46 -11.21 3.92 2.89
CA LEU A 46 -10.13 2.92 2.86
C LEU A 46 -8.93 3.39 2.03
N VAL A 47 -9.19 3.97 0.86
CA VAL A 47 -8.14 4.53 -0.01
C VAL A 47 -7.42 5.70 0.69
N ALA A 48 -8.16 6.59 1.34
CA ALA A 48 -7.60 7.72 2.08
C ALA A 48 -6.74 7.23 3.26
N VAL A 49 -7.26 6.31 4.07
CA VAL A 49 -6.54 5.71 5.20
C VAL A 49 -5.26 5.02 4.73
N LYS A 50 -5.33 4.24 3.66
CA LYS A 50 -4.15 3.58 3.09
C LYS A 50 -3.10 4.57 2.61
N LYS A 51 -3.54 5.69 2.03
CA LYS A 51 -2.64 6.74 1.54
C LYS A 51 -1.97 7.51 2.69
N SER A 52 -2.62 7.65 3.85
CA SER A 52 -2.03 8.31 5.03
C SER A 52 -0.75 7.64 5.50
N GLY A 53 -0.68 6.31 5.42
CA GLY A 53 0.49 5.53 5.80
C GLY A 53 1.59 5.47 4.72
N THR A 54 1.59 6.39 3.75
CA THR A 54 2.64 6.50 2.72
C THR A 54 3.29 7.88 2.78
N PRO A 55 4.62 7.98 2.63
CA PRO A 55 5.30 9.28 2.58
C PRO A 55 4.82 10.16 1.40
N PRO A 56 4.78 11.49 1.55
CA PRO A 56 5.03 12.24 2.77
C PRO A 56 3.88 12.10 3.77
N TYR A 57 4.22 11.85 5.03
CA TYR A 57 3.24 11.65 6.09
C TYR A 57 2.54 12.95 6.47
N ASN A 58 1.24 12.88 6.77
CA ASN A 58 0.48 14.03 7.25
C ASN A 58 0.09 13.84 8.72
N ALA A 59 0.75 14.61 9.61
CA ALA A 59 0.46 14.56 11.04
C ALA A 59 -0.98 15.01 11.40
N GLU A 60 -1.60 15.86 10.57
CA GLU A 60 -2.98 16.30 10.77
C GLU A 60 -4.00 15.15 10.64
N ALA A 61 -3.62 14.06 9.99
CA ALA A 61 -4.46 12.88 9.86
C ALA A 61 -4.49 12.00 11.12
N LEU A 62 -3.54 12.14 12.04
CA LEU A 62 -3.44 11.29 13.23
C LEU A 62 -4.72 11.18 14.04
N PRO A 63 -5.40 12.28 14.47
CA PRO A 63 -6.61 12.18 15.28
C PRO A 63 -7.76 11.48 14.52
N PHE A 64 -7.85 11.66 13.20
CA PHE A 64 -8.85 10.98 12.37
C PHE A 64 -8.55 9.48 12.26
N LEU A 65 -7.27 9.11 12.13
CA LEU A 65 -6.86 7.72 12.05
C LEU A 65 -7.05 7.00 13.40
N GLU A 66 -6.83 7.68 14.52
CA GLU A 66 -7.09 7.13 15.86
C GLU A 66 -8.58 6.85 16.04
N ASP A 67 -9.45 7.79 15.70
CA ASP A 67 -10.90 7.58 15.75
C ASP A 67 -11.35 6.44 14.82
N MET A 68 -10.86 6.42 13.58
CA MET A 68 -11.20 5.36 12.62
C MET A 68 -10.66 3.98 13.04
N ALA A 69 -9.54 3.92 13.72
CA ALA A 69 -8.97 2.68 14.24
C ALA A 69 -9.83 2.02 15.32
N GLU A 70 -10.62 2.82 16.05
CA GLU A 70 -11.48 2.37 17.14
C GLU A 70 -12.95 2.27 16.74
N ASN A 71 -13.46 3.23 15.97
CA ASN A 71 -14.89 3.46 15.80
C ASN A 71 -15.42 3.24 14.38
N ASP A 72 -14.59 3.01 13.37
CA ASP A 72 -15.10 2.78 12.01
C ASP A 72 -15.90 1.48 11.94
N PRO A 73 -17.09 1.45 11.27
CA PRO A 73 -17.91 0.25 11.15
C PRO A 73 -17.26 -0.87 10.31
N GLY A 74 -16.21 -0.58 9.56
CA GLY A 74 -15.52 -1.55 8.71
C GLY A 74 -14.24 -2.09 9.35
N GLU A 75 -14.19 -3.36 9.75
CA GLU A 75 -13.00 -4.00 10.34
C GLU A 75 -11.73 -3.81 9.49
N LYS A 76 -11.87 -3.85 8.17
CA LYS A 76 -10.77 -3.63 7.24
C LYS A 76 -10.23 -2.20 7.32
N ILE A 77 -11.11 -1.23 7.53
CA ILE A 77 -10.73 0.19 7.68
C ILE A 77 -10.05 0.38 9.02
N GLN A 78 -10.59 -0.19 10.11
CA GLN A 78 -9.97 -0.16 11.43
C GLN A 78 -8.54 -0.73 11.38
N PHE A 79 -8.38 -1.92 10.78
CA PHE A 79 -7.07 -2.55 10.64
C PHE A 79 -6.09 -1.67 9.84
N THR A 80 -6.55 -1.14 8.69
CA THR A 80 -5.71 -0.27 7.84
C THR A 80 -5.40 1.07 8.51
N ALA A 81 -6.31 1.59 9.34
CA ALA A 81 -6.10 2.80 10.12
C ALA A 81 -5.02 2.59 11.20
N LYS A 82 -5.09 1.48 11.94
CA LYS A 82 -4.05 1.08 12.91
C LYS A 82 -2.68 0.93 12.22
N GLU A 83 -2.65 0.24 11.09
CA GLU A 83 -1.43 0.08 10.29
C GLU A 83 -0.86 1.43 9.85
N SER A 84 -1.69 2.31 9.29
CA SER A 84 -1.27 3.62 8.80
C SER A 84 -0.82 4.55 9.93
N LEU A 85 -1.48 4.49 11.09
CA LEU A 85 -1.08 5.21 12.29
C LEU A 85 0.31 4.79 12.78
N LEU A 86 0.57 3.49 12.81
CA LEU A 86 1.89 2.96 13.20
C LEU A 86 2.97 3.34 12.17
N LEU A 87 2.64 3.35 10.87
CA LEU A 87 3.57 3.78 9.81
C LEU A 87 3.90 5.26 9.92
N ILE A 88 2.93 6.12 10.27
CA ILE A 88 3.20 7.54 10.53
C ILE A 88 4.09 7.70 11.76
N ARG A 89 3.82 6.97 12.85
CA ARG A 89 4.65 6.98 14.06
C ARG A 89 6.08 6.49 13.79
N LEU A 90 6.24 5.55 12.88
CA LEU A 90 7.54 5.05 12.45
C LEU A 90 8.30 6.05 11.56
N GLY A 91 7.60 6.84 10.75
CA GLY A 91 8.17 7.75 9.76
C GLY A 91 9.03 8.85 10.36
N THR A 92 10.09 9.24 9.64
CA THR A 92 11.09 10.24 10.08
C THR A 92 10.61 11.68 9.98
N ASP A 93 9.66 11.95 9.08
CA ASP A 93 9.24 13.31 8.71
C ASP A 93 8.27 13.94 9.72
N VAL A 94 7.79 13.15 10.68
CA VAL A 94 6.86 13.62 11.71
C VAL A 94 7.59 13.65 13.05
N PRO A 95 7.66 14.82 13.71
CA PRO A 95 8.24 14.95 15.05
C PRO A 95 7.28 14.29 16.04
N LEU A 96 7.20 12.99 16.02
CA LEU A 96 6.47 12.19 16.98
C LEU A 96 7.38 11.90 18.14
N GLY A 97 6.86 12.14 19.34
CA GLY A 97 7.54 11.98 20.61
C GLY A 97 8.58 10.88 20.71
N GLN A 98 8.98 10.59 21.82
CA GLN A 98 10.06 9.72 22.29
C GLN A 98 10.43 8.52 21.37
N ALA A 99 11.71 8.33 21.16
CA ALA A 99 12.27 7.24 20.34
C ALA A 99 11.72 5.85 20.69
N GLU A 100 11.33 5.61 21.93
CA GLU A 100 10.76 4.34 22.40
C GLU A 100 9.43 4.00 21.73
N GLU A 101 8.54 4.98 21.54
CA GLU A 101 7.25 4.76 20.86
C GLU A 101 7.42 4.38 19.40
N ARG A 102 8.46 4.93 18.76
CA ARG A 102 8.81 4.64 17.37
C ARG A 102 9.23 3.18 17.18
N TRP A 103 10.04 2.66 18.11
CA TRP A 103 10.48 1.26 18.08
C TRP A 103 9.38 0.30 18.48
N ALA A 104 8.52 0.69 19.40
CA ALA A 104 7.32 -0.08 19.73
C ALA A 104 6.39 -0.22 18.50
N ALA A 105 6.25 0.84 17.71
CA ALA A 105 5.47 0.78 16.46
C ALA A 105 6.07 -0.20 15.44
N ALA A 106 7.40 -0.31 15.34
CA ALA A 106 8.04 -1.30 14.48
C ALA A 106 7.69 -2.75 14.89
N GLY A 107 7.70 -3.04 16.20
CA GLY A 107 7.29 -4.34 16.74
C GLY A 107 5.83 -4.65 16.44
N GLN A 108 4.92 -3.71 16.66
CA GLN A 108 3.50 -3.87 16.38
C GLN A 108 3.21 -4.09 14.90
N LEU A 109 3.91 -3.39 14.00
CA LEU A 109 3.80 -3.59 12.56
C LEU A 109 4.29 -4.99 12.14
N ALA A 110 5.31 -5.52 12.80
CA ALA A 110 5.77 -6.89 12.57
C ALA A 110 4.73 -7.92 13.04
N GLU A 111 4.11 -7.74 14.21
CA GLU A 111 3.03 -8.59 14.71
C GLU A 111 1.79 -8.57 13.79
N MET A 112 1.47 -7.42 13.21
CA MET A 112 0.40 -7.27 12.22
C MET A 112 0.76 -7.84 10.84
N ASN A 113 1.98 -8.33 10.62
CA ASN A 113 2.50 -8.76 9.32
C ASN A 113 2.37 -7.68 8.22
N SER A 114 2.57 -6.42 8.58
CA SER A 114 2.46 -5.30 7.66
C SER A 114 3.65 -5.24 6.70
N LEU A 115 3.48 -5.80 5.50
CA LEU A 115 4.51 -5.72 4.46
C LEU A 115 4.79 -4.28 4.00
N ARG A 116 3.90 -3.33 4.31
CA ARG A 116 4.09 -1.92 4.00
C ARG A 116 5.17 -1.27 4.87
N ALA A 117 5.43 -1.83 6.06
CA ALA A 117 6.46 -1.34 6.95
C ALA A 117 7.88 -1.73 6.49
N LEU A 118 8.00 -2.82 5.72
CA LEU A 118 9.30 -3.38 5.35
C LEU A 118 10.24 -2.36 4.68
N PRO A 119 9.84 -1.63 3.60
CA PRO A 119 10.73 -0.67 2.96
C PRO A 119 11.14 0.48 3.89
N VAL A 120 10.25 0.91 4.79
CA VAL A 120 10.54 1.99 5.75
C VAL A 120 11.57 1.52 6.78
N LEU A 121 11.39 0.31 7.31
CA LEU A 121 12.32 -0.29 8.28
C LEU A 121 13.69 -0.58 7.66
N GLU A 122 13.74 -1.05 6.41
CA GLU A 122 15.00 -1.28 5.68
C GLU A 122 15.74 0.03 5.41
N GLU A 123 15.03 1.11 5.04
CA GLU A 123 15.61 2.43 4.85
C GLU A 123 16.19 2.96 6.15
N MET A 124 15.46 2.84 7.26
CA MET A 124 15.94 3.22 8.59
C MET A 124 17.21 2.47 8.99
N LEU A 125 17.30 1.17 8.70
CA LEU A 125 18.48 0.36 8.96
C LEU A 125 19.69 0.79 8.11
N ARG A 126 19.44 1.32 6.92
CA ARG A 126 20.48 1.81 5.99
C ARG A 126 21.04 3.16 6.41
N ASP A 127 20.19 4.06 6.90
CA ASP A 127 20.54 5.46 7.15
C ASP A 127 21.32 5.71 8.45
N ASN A 128 21.76 4.65 9.16
CA ASN A 128 22.49 4.74 10.43
C ASN A 128 21.83 5.64 11.50
N GLU A 129 20.52 5.85 11.42
CA GLU A 129 19.78 6.62 12.45
C GLU A 129 19.96 6.04 13.85
N PHE A 130 20.30 4.77 13.94
CA PHE A 130 20.50 4.04 15.20
C PHE A 130 21.75 4.45 15.99
N GLU A 131 22.69 5.16 15.40
CA GLU A 131 23.81 5.71 16.15
C GLU A 131 23.36 6.67 17.27
N LYS A 132 22.21 7.32 17.05
CA LYS A 132 21.59 8.25 18.00
C LYS A 132 20.67 7.56 19.01
N HIS A 133 20.08 6.42 18.66
CA HIS A 133 19.00 5.78 19.40
C HIS A 133 19.41 4.49 20.13
N GLY A 134 20.63 4.04 19.94
CA GLY A 134 21.20 2.90 20.65
C GLY A 134 20.96 1.52 20.01
N GLN A 135 21.73 0.55 20.47
CA GLN A 135 21.72 -0.81 19.92
C GLN A 135 20.43 -1.58 20.17
N ALA A 136 19.66 -1.24 21.21
CA ALA A 136 18.38 -1.89 21.51
C ALA A 136 17.34 -1.61 20.44
N ALA A 137 17.21 -0.35 20.01
CA ALA A 137 16.32 0.06 18.94
C ALA A 137 16.66 -0.62 17.61
N ARG A 138 17.95 -0.70 17.30
CA ARG A 138 18.44 -1.40 16.11
C ARG A 138 18.05 -2.88 16.11
N ARG A 139 18.23 -3.59 17.21
CA ARG A 139 17.86 -5.01 17.34
C ARG A 139 16.36 -5.22 17.16
N GLN A 140 15.51 -4.33 17.69
CA GLN A 140 14.06 -4.40 17.51
C GLN A 140 13.68 -4.23 16.04
N CYS A 141 14.29 -3.26 15.34
CA CYS A 141 14.07 -3.03 13.93
C CYS A 141 14.57 -4.21 13.08
N GLU A 142 15.76 -4.75 13.36
CA GLU A 142 16.30 -5.94 12.68
C GLU A 142 15.38 -7.17 12.88
N ALA A 143 14.86 -7.37 14.09
CA ALA A 143 13.91 -8.44 14.37
C ALA A 143 12.58 -8.26 13.61
N ALA A 144 12.06 -7.03 13.56
CA ALA A 144 10.85 -6.71 12.79
C ALA A 144 11.05 -6.97 11.29
N VAL A 145 12.17 -6.53 10.72
CA VAL A 145 12.52 -6.79 9.31
C VAL A 145 12.64 -8.28 9.04
N ALA A 146 13.32 -9.04 9.89
CA ALA A 146 13.48 -10.50 9.72
C ALA A 146 12.12 -11.22 9.69
N THR A 147 11.20 -10.84 10.60
CA THR A 147 9.85 -11.40 10.65
C THR A 147 9.07 -11.09 9.39
N LEU A 148 9.06 -9.83 8.96
CA LEU A 148 8.33 -9.38 7.78
C LEU A 148 8.91 -9.95 6.48
N ALA A 149 10.24 -10.03 6.37
CA ALA A 149 10.91 -10.63 5.20
C ALA A 149 10.58 -12.12 5.06
N THR A 150 10.51 -12.85 6.17
CA THR A 150 10.08 -14.26 6.18
C THR A 150 8.63 -14.38 5.69
N HIS A 151 7.74 -13.53 6.19
CA HIS A 151 6.34 -13.51 5.74
C HIS A 151 6.23 -13.16 4.25
N GLN A 152 6.95 -12.15 3.80
CA GLN A 152 7.00 -11.77 2.38
C GLN A 152 7.50 -12.93 1.50
N SER A 153 8.54 -13.63 1.92
CA SER A 153 9.07 -14.77 1.19
C SER A 153 8.04 -15.89 1.04
N PHE A 154 7.26 -16.16 2.09
CA PHE A 154 6.17 -17.12 2.05
C PHE A 154 5.06 -16.69 1.08
N VAL A 155 4.62 -15.44 1.14
CA VAL A 155 3.60 -14.88 0.22
C VAL A 155 4.09 -14.96 -1.23
N ASN A 156 5.34 -14.60 -1.49
CA ASN A 156 5.94 -14.69 -2.82
C ASN A 156 6.00 -16.14 -3.31
N TRP A 157 6.36 -17.10 -2.45
CA TRP A 157 6.40 -18.52 -2.80
C TRP A 157 5.01 -19.01 -3.23
N VAL A 158 3.96 -18.70 -2.48
CA VAL A 158 2.58 -19.02 -2.85
C VAL A 158 2.22 -18.41 -4.21
N GLY A 159 2.60 -17.15 -4.43
CA GLY A 159 2.41 -16.47 -5.72
C GLY A 159 3.09 -17.20 -6.88
N TYR A 160 4.33 -17.65 -6.71
CA TYR A 160 5.06 -18.40 -7.73
C TYR A 160 4.43 -19.75 -8.04
N VAL A 161 3.91 -20.47 -7.04
CA VAL A 161 3.17 -21.72 -7.25
C VAL A 161 1.92 -21.48 -8.09
N PHE A 162 1.14 -20.44 -7.75
CA PHE A 162 -0.05 -20.08 -8.53
C PHE A 162 0.27 -19.68 -9.97
N GLN A 163 1.32 -18.88 -10.15
CA GLN A 163 1.77 -18.46 -11.47
C GLN A 163 2.27 -19.64 -12.30
N GLY A 164 3.05 -20.55 -11.68
CA GLY A 164 3.54 -21.76 -12.34
C GLY A 164 2.41 -22.69 -12.77
N LEU A 165 1.39 -22.88 -11.92
CA LEU A 165 0.21 -23.69 -12.24
C LEU A 165 -0.60 -23.08 -13.38
N SER A 166 -0.79 -21.76 -13.38
CA SER A 166 -1.51 -21.04 -14.43
C SER A 166 -0.81 -21.17 -15.78
N LEU A 167 0.50 -20.88 -15.83
CA LEU A 167 1.31 -21.04 -17.05
C LEU A 167 1.36 -22.48 -17.53
N GLY A 168 1.54 -23.44 -16.60
CA GLY A 168 1.51 -24.86 -16.90
C GLY A 168 0.20 -25.30 -17.53
N SER A 169 -0.93 -24.84 -17.02
CA SER A 169 -2.26 -25.16 -17.57
C SER A 169 -2.41 -24.67 -19.02
N ILE A 170 -1.95 -23.45 -19.31
CA ILE A 170 -1.99 -22.90 -20.67
C ILE A 170 -1.14 -23.73 -21.62
N LEU A 171 0.09 -24.09 -21.21
CA LEU A 171 0.98 -24.91 -22.02
C LEU A 171 0.42 -26.31 -22.29
N ILE A 172 -0.23 -26.94 -21.30
CA ILE A 172 -0.89 -28.24 -21.48
C ILE A 172 -2.04 -28.13 -22.49
N ILE A 173 -2.88 -27.10 -22.40
CA ILE A 173 -4.00 -26.89 -23.35
C ILE A 173 -3.45 -26.66 -24.75
N MET A 174 -2.39 -25.86 -24.92
CA MET A 174 -1.77 -25.64 -26.21
C MET A 174 -1.13 -26.94 -26.78
N ALA A 175 -0.45 -27.71 -25.94
CA ALA A 175 0.15 -28.96 -26.33
C ALA A 175 -0.90 -30.00 -26.75
N LEU A 176 -2.03 -30.10 -26.02
CA LEU A 176 -3.16 -30.95 -26.38
C LEU A 176 -3.80 -30.51 -27.69
N GLY A 177 -4.02 -29.21 -27.88
CA GLY A 177 -4.55 -28.68 -29.15
C GLY A 177 -3.66 -29.02 -30.32
N LEU A 178 -2.35 -28.87 -30.17
CA LEU A 178 -1.35 -29.24 -31.19
C LEU A 178 -1.35 -30.75 -31.44
N ALA A 179 -1.36 -31.55 -30.38
CA ALA A 179 -1.38 -33.03 -30.50
C ALA A 179 -2.63 -33.55 -31.23
N ILE A 180 -3.81 -32.95 -30.94
CA ILE A 180 -5.07 -33.30 -31.60
C ILE A 180 -5.03 -32.91 -33.09
N THR A 181 -4.59 -31.70 -33.41
CA THR A 181 -4.54 -31.24 -34.81
C THR A 181 -3.55 -32.06 -35.64
N PHE A 182 -2.36 -32.33 -35.13
CA PHE A 182 -1.38 -33.17 -35.84
C PHE A 182 -1.77 -34.66 -35.86
N GLY A 183 -2.37 -35.17 -34.76
CA GLY A 183 -2.83 -36.54 -34.69
C GLY A 183 -3.98 -36.86 -35.66
N LEU A 184 -4.95 -35.95 -35.79
CA LEU A 184 -6.08 -36.09 -36.73
C LEU A 184 -5.66 -35.91 -38.20
N MET A 185 -4.73 -35.00 -38.48
CA MET A 185 -4.26 -34.77 -39.87
C MET A 185 -3.27 -35.80 -40.38
N GLY A 186 -2.70 -36.65 -39.53
CA GLY A 186 -1.74 -37.69 -39.91
C GLY A 186 -0.44 -37.18 -40.57
N VAL A 187 -0.22 -35.86 -40.53
CA VAL A 187 0.85 -35.17 -41.27
C VAL A 187 2.24 -35.46 -40.70
N ILE A 188 2.33 -35.78 -39.39
CA ILE A 188 3.66 -35.98 -38.76
C ILE A 188 4.37 -37.22 -39.25
N ASN A 189 3.66 -38.27 -39.71
CA ASN A 189 4.30 -39.50 -40.16
C ASN A 189 5.00 -39.39 -41.53
N MET A 190 4.65 -38.42 -42.39
CA MET A 190 5.31 -38.23 -43.68
C MET A 190 6.49 -37.25 -43.60
N ALA A 191 6.34 -36.15 -42.87
CA ALA A 191 7.38 -35.13 -42.82
C ALA A 191 8.64 -35.56 -42.06
N HIS A 192 8.52 -36.43 -41.05
CA HIS A 192 9.67 -36.92 -40.29
C HIS A 192 10.51 -37.95 -41.05
N GLY A 193 9.89 -38.70 -41.98
CA GLY A 193 10.59 -39.68 -42.83
C GLY A 193 11.42 -39.02 -43.93
N GLU A 194 10.91 -37.92 -44.50
CA GLU A 194 11.61 -37.21 -45.60
C GLU A 194 12.72 -36.27 -45.09
N LEU A 195 12.70 -35.83 -43.84
CA LEU A 195 13.73 -34.94 -43.29
C LEU A 195 14.94 -35.70 -42.74
N MET A 196 14.86 -37.02 -42.64
CA MET A 196 15.95 -37.91 -42.20
C MET A 196 16.65 -38.65 -43.34
N MET A 197 16.22 -38.46 -44.60
CA MET A 197 16.92 -38.89 -45.77
C MET A 197 17.72 -37.75 -46.40
#